data_38abe7dc9f98ab02737cb0ccea1d69b2
#
_entry.id   38abe7dc9f98ab02737cb0ccea1d69b2
#
_cell.length_a   1.000
_cell.length_b   1.000
_cell.length_c   1.000
_cell.angle_alpha   90.00
_cell.angle_beta   90.00
_cell.angle_gamma   90.00
#
_symmetry.space_group_name_H-M   'P 1'
#
loop_
_entity.id
_entity.type
_entity.pdbx_description
1 polymer ?
#
loop_
_entity_poly.entity_id
_entity_poly.type
_entity_poly.pdbx_seq_one_letter_code
_entity_poly.pdbx_strand_id
1 'polypeptide(L)'
;MRILVRTYLFALALSTLSSLHAQQIPMAVKGVINLTNYNFKADGPVELRGEYEFYWNQMLNPAIEGDTGEMIYVSVPDSWYKLRKDYPEIERYGFATYRLVMLLPDKVDEIAFSIEDVFS
;
A
#
# COMPACT_ATOMS: atom_id res chain seq x y z
N MET A 1 -12.30 -55.38 -3.34
CA MET A 1 -11.26 -54.76 -2.48
C MET A 1 -10.32 -53.82 -3.22
N ARG A 2 -9.86 -54.13 -4.42
CA ARG A 2 -8.93 -53.23 -5.17
C ARG A 2 -9.56 -51.91 -5.62
N ILE A 3 -10.85 -51.84 -5.86
CA ILE A 3 -11.57 -50.62 -6.30
C ILE A 3 -11.80 -49.64 -5.15
N LEU A 4 -12.07 -50.13 -3.95
CA LEU A 4 -12.30 -49.28 -2.74
C LEU A 4 -11.02 -48.55 -2.30
N VAL A 5 -9.85 -49.17 -2.40
CA VAL A 5 -8.56 -48.57 -2.05
C VAL A 5 -8.21 -47.41 -3.02
N ARG A 6 -8.54 -47.54 -4.31
CA ARG A 6 -8.33 -46.47 -5.30
C ARG A 6 -9.23 -45.26 -5.06
N THR A 7 -10.47 -45.47 -4.62
CA THR A 7 -11.42 -44.42 -4.33
C THR A 7 -11.00 -43.61 -3.09
N TYR A 8 -10.48 -44.25 -2.06
CA TYR A 8 -9.97 -43.57 -0.86
C TYR A 8 -8.69 -42.79 -1.13
N LEU A 9 -7.81 -43.25 -1.98
CA LEU A 9 -6.60 -42.53 -2.39
C LEU A 9 -6.95 -41.27 -3.19
N PHE A 10 -8.00 -41.27 -4.03
CA PHE A 10 -8.44 -40.13 -4.78
C PHE A 10 -9.14 -39.10 -3.89
N ALA A 11 -9.92 -39.53 -2.90
CA ALA A 11 -10.55 -38.66 -1.92
C ALA A 11 -9.54 -37.97 -0.99
N LEU A 12 -8.48 -38.67 -0.62
CA LEU A 12 -7.41 -38.11 0.22
C LEU A 12 -6.56 -37.07 -0.52
N ALA A 13 -6.36 -37.24 -1.83
CA ALA A 13 -5.62 -36.28 -2.65
C ALA A 13 -6.42 -34.97 -2.89
N LEU A 14 -7.75 -35.00 -2.81
CA LEU A 14 -8.59 -33.83 -2.99
C LEU A 14 -8.70 -32.95 -1.73
N SER A 15 -8.41 -33.50 -0.56
CA SER A 15 -8.48 -32.78 0.72
C SER A 15 -7.26 -31.92 1.02
N THR A 16 -6.20 -32.01 0.22
CA THR A 16 -4.96 -31.21 0.40
C THR A 16 -4.92 -29.93 -0.45
N LEU A 17 -6.00 -29.58 -1.16
CA LEU A 17 -6.18 -28.23 -1.72
C LEU A 17 -6.58 -27.24 -0.61
N SER A 18 -5.80 -27.23 0.47
CA SER A 18 -5.92 -26.19 1.48
C SER A 18 -5.43 -24.90 0.88
N SER A 19 -6.38 -24.01 0.54
CA SER A 19 -6.27 -22.56 0.45
C SER A 19 -4.84 -22.00 0.59
N LEU A 20 -4.13 -21.92 -0.54
CA LEU A 20 -3.11 -20.89 -0.70
C LEU A 20 -3.86 -19.54 -0.67
N HIS A 21 -4.11 -19.00 0.53
CA HIS A 21 -4.41 -17.60 0.67
C HIS A 21 -3.15 -16.86 0.24
N ALA A 22 -3.10 -16.47 -1.03
CA ALA A 22 -2.14 -15.49 -1.48
C ALA A 22 -2.45 -14.21 -0.69
N GLN A 23 -1.64 -13.93 0.32
CA GLN A 23 -1.74 -12.74 1.14
C GLN A 23 -1.49 -11.57 0.19
N GLN A 24 -2.55 -10.86 -0.16
CA GLN A 24 -2.43 -9.66 -0.98
C GLN A 24 -1.69 -8.61 -0.16
N ILE A 25 -0.52 -8.22 -0.65
CA ILE A 25 0.26 -7.13 -0.05
C ILE A 25 -0.59 -5.85 -0.22
N PRO A 26 -0.95 -5.18 0.88
CA PRO A 26 -1.73 -3.95 0.80
C PRO A 26 -0.98 -2.91 -0.04
N MET A 27 -1.72 -2.23 -0.93
CA MET A 27 -1.19 -1.13 -1.72
C MET A 27 -2.12 0.07 -1.63
N ALA A 28 -1.55 1.25 -1.65
CA ALA A 28 -2.32 2.49 -1.71
C ALA A 28 -2.94 2.67 -3.09
N VAL A 29 -4.21 3.05 -3.11
CA VAL A 29 -4.97 3.41 -4.31
C VAL A 29 -5.58 4.78 -4.10
N LYS A 30 -5.30 5.71 -4.99
CA LYS A 30 -5.80 7.10 -4.91
C LYS A 30 -5.63 7.73 -3.52
N GLY A 31 -4.42 7.63 -2.98
CA GLY A 31 -4.07 8.22 -1.71
C GLY A 31 -4.61 7.51 -0.46
N VAL A 32 -5.17 6.32 -0.59
CA VAL A 32 -5.71 5.54 0.54
C VAL A 32 -5.14 4.14 0.56
N ILE A 33 -4.61 3.71 1.70
CA ILE A 33 -4.26 2.32 1.97
C ILE A 33 -5.20 1.74 3.03
N ASN A 34 -5.82 0.62 2.71
CA ASN A 34 -6.75 -0.05 3.63
C ASN A 34 -6.02 -1.17 4.38
N LEU A 35 -5.79 -0.97 5.67
CA LEU A 35 -5.17 -1.91 6.59
C LEU A 35 -6.15 -2.41 7.66
N THR A 36 -7.45 -2.19 7.50
CA THR A 36 -8.47 -2.53 8.53
C THR A 36 -8.46 -4.01 8.90
N ASN A 37 -8.10 -4.89 7.97
CA ASN A 37 -7.99 -6.33 8.19
C ASN A 37 -6.53 -6.82 8.30
N TYR A 38 -5.56 -5.92 8.39
CA TYR A 38 -4.16 -6.27 8.47
C TYR A 38 -3.75 -6.63 9.89
N ASN A 39 -3.03 -7.73 10.06
CA ASN A 39 -2.56 -8.19 11.36
C ASN A 39 -1.06 -7.95 11.52
N PHE A 40 -0.69 -6.79 12.06
CA PHE A 40 0.71 -6.40 12.26
C PHE A 40 1.54 -7.39 13.09
N LYS A 41 0.91 -8.13 14.01
CA LYS A 41 1.61 -9.14 14.82
C LYS A 41 1.91 -10.42 14.04
N ALA A 42 1.00 -10.84 13.18
CA ALA A 42 1.14 -12.06 12.39
C ALA A 42 1.89 -11.81 11.08
N ASP A 43 1.60 -10.68 10.41
CA ASP A 43 2.05 -10.37 9.06
C ASP A 43 3.29 -9.47 9.04
N GLY A 44 3.65 -8.89 10.19
CA GLY A 44 4.82 -8.03 10.32
C GLY A 44 4.62 -6.61 9.77
N PRO A 45 5.71 -5.90 9.46
CA PRO A 45 5.64 -4.55 8.91
C PRO A 45 5.06 -4.55 7.49
N VAL A 46 4.29 -3.52 7.16
CA VAL A 46 3.74 -3.30 5.82
C VAL A 46 4.54 -2.20 5.12
N GLU A 47 4.89 -2.46 3.86
CA GLU A 47 5.49 -1.44 3.02
C GLU A 47 4.41 -0.48 2.51
N LEU A 48 4.59 0.80 2.78
CA LEU A 48 3.68 1.86 2.32
C LEU A 48 4.04 2.23 0.87
N ARG A 49 3.45 1.51 -0.09
CA ARG A 49 3.65 1.71 -1.53
C ARG A 49 2.31 1.86 -2.24
N GLY A 50 2.35 2.37 -3.46
CA GLY A 50 1.18 2.54 -4.32
C GLY A 50 0.95 4.00 -4.71
N GLU A 51 -0.29 4.37 -4.97
CA GLU A 51 -0.65 5.72 -5.41
C GLU A 51 -0.87 6.63 -4.21
N TYR A 52 -0.07 7.73 -4.15
CA TYR A 52 -0.19 8.79 -3.15
C TYR A 52 -0.73 10.06 -3.82
N GLU A 53 -1.39 10.89 -3.05
CA GLU A 53 -1.65 12.27 -3.44
C GLU A 53 -0.35 13.07 -3.40
N PHE A 54 -0.10 13.83 -4.44
CA PHE A 54 1.11 14.62 -4.63
C PHE A 54 0.76 16.06 -4.96
N TYR A 55 1.33 16.98 -4.21
CA TYR A 55 1.09 18.42 -4.30
C TYR A 55 2.42 19.12 -4.56
N TRP A 56 2.64 19.54 -5.79
CA TRP A 56 3.89 20.21 -6.20
C TRP A 56 3.92 21.67 -5.72
N ASN A 57 5.06 22.08 -5.16
CA ASN A 57 5.29 23.43 -4.59
C ASN A 57 4.22 23.87 -3.58
N GLN A 58 3.63 22.91 -2.88
CA GLN A 58 2.59 23.16 -1.89
C GLN A 58 2.96 22.49 -0.56
N MET A 59 2.89 23.27 0.52
CA MET A 59 3.01 22.78 1.90
C MET A 59 1.60 22.70 2.47
N LEU A 60 1.04 21.51 2.54
CA LEU A 60 -0.29 21.31 3.13
C LEU A 60 -0.20 21.37 4.66
N ASN A 61 -1.17 22.01 5.26
CA ASN A 61 -1.33 21.97 6.72
C ASN A 61 -2.31 20.83 7.09
N PRO A 62 -1.84 19.75 7.73
CA PRO A 62 -2.70 18.63 8.10
C PRO A 62 -3.79 18.98 9.12
N ALA A 63 -3.66 20.13 9.80
CA ALA A 63 -4.67 20.62 10.74
C ALA A 63 -5.83 21.38 10.07
N ILE A 64 -5.72 21.70 8.79
CA ILE A 64 -6.76 22.41 8.03
C ILE A 64 -7.48 21.41 7.15
N GLU A 65 -8.69 21.07 7.53
CA GLU A 65 -9.57 20.24 6.72
C GLU A 65 -9.96 20.98 5.44
N GLY A 66 -9.69 20.37 4.27
CA GLY A 66 -10.01 20.98 2.98
C GLY A 66 -8.90 21.87 2.39
N ASP A 67 -7.71 21.91 2.98
CA ASP A 67 -6.53 22.52 2.35
C ASP A 67 -6.09 21.64 1.17
N THR A 68 -6.73 21.87 0.01
CA THR A 68 -6.52 21.10 -1.22
C THR A 68 -6.12 22.06 -2.34
N GLY A 69 -4.84 22.00 -2.69
CA GLY A 69 -4.33 22.61 -3.92
C GLY A 69 -4.53 21.71 -5.16
N GLU A 70 -3.85 22.03 -6.24
CA GLU A 70 -3.77 21.14 -7.39
C GLU A 70 -3.05 19.84 -6.99
N MET A 71 -3.70 18.72 -7.24
CA MET A 71 -3.28 17.42 -6.79
C MET A 71 -3.24 16.43 -7.96
N ILE A 72 -2.19 15.62 -8.00
CA ILE A 72 -2.10 14.46 -8.88
C ILE A 72 -1.84 13.20 -8.05
N TYR A 73 -2.14 12.04 -8.62
CA TYR A 73 -1.73 10.76 -8.01
C TYR A 73 -0.41 10.31 -8.60
N VAL A 74 0.52 9.91 -7.71
CA VAL A 74 1.85 9.44 -8.10
C VAL A 74 2.17 8.10 -7.45
N SER A 75 2.90 7.25 -8.16
CA SER A 75 3.36 5.98 -7.62
C SER A 75 4.53 6.19 -6.65
N VAL A 76 4.46 5.54 -5.48
CA VAL A 76 5.52 5.52 -4.46
C VAL A 76 5.92 4.07 -4.21
N PRO A 77 7.21 3.75 -4.18
CA PRO A 77 8.36 4.65 -4.36
C PRO A 77 8.64 4.93 -5.84
N ASP A 78 8.75 6.18 -6.19
CA ASP A 78 9.26 6.61 -7.49
C ASP A 78 9.81 8.05 -7.41
N SER A 79 10.60 8.46 -8.39
CA SER A 79 11.15 9.80 -8.45
C SER A 79 10.20 10.75 -9.17
N TRP A 80 9.97 11.94 -8.61
CA TRP A 80 9.18 12.99 -9.27
C TRP A 80 9.82 13.46 -10.60
N TYR A 81 11.11 13.21 -10.82
CA TYR A 81 11.77 13.53 -12.07
C TYR A 81 11.06 12.88 -13.29
N LYS A 82 10.49 11.70 -13.10
CA LYS A 82 9.74 11.00 -14.16
C LYS A 82 8.43 11.70 -14.51
N LEU A 83 7.83 12.42 -13.54
CA LEU A 83 6.57 13.12 -13.73
C LEU A 83 6.70 14.31 -14.70
N ARG A 84 7.90 14.86 -14.86
CA ARG A 84 8.16 16.02 -15.73
C ARG A 84 7.76 15.81 -17.19
N LYS A 85 7.69 14.56 -17.64
CA LYS A 85 7.26 14.24 -18.99
C LYS A 85 5.78 14.61 -19.20
N ASP A 86 4.95 14.37 -18.20
CA ASP A 86 3.51 14.56 -18.27
C ASP A 86 3.08 15.88 -17.57
N TYR A 87 3.90 16.39 -16.68
CA TYR A 87 3.71 17.60 -15.87
C TYR A 87 4.94 18.51 -15.98
N PRO A 88 5.06 19.34 -17.04
CA PRO A 88 6.25 20.18 -17.28
C PRO A 88 6.54 21.20 -16.19
N GLU A 89 5.51 21.57 -15.39
CA GLU A 89 5.62 22.49 -14.25
C GLU A 89 6.43 21.88 -13.08
N ILE A 90 6.59 20.56 -13.04
CA ILE A 90 7.41 19.88 -12.04
C ILE A 90 8.88 20.04 -12.42
N GLU A 91 9.58 20.88 -11.70
CA GLU A 91 10.99 21.18 -11.96
C GLU A 91 11.94 20.13 -11.31
N ARG A 92 13.21 20.22 -11.65
CA ARG A 92 14.25 19.35 -11.05
C ARG A 92 14.42 19.61 -9.56
N TYR A 93 14.29 20.87 -9.16
CA TYR A 93 14.44 21.32 -7.78
C TYR A 93 13.15 21.96 -7.31
N GLY A 94 12.74 21.64 -6.10
CA GLY A 94 11.52 22.14 -5.52
C GLY A 94 11.17 21.36 -4.27
N PHE A 95 9.93 21.51 -3.84
CA PHE A 95 9.38 20.77 -2.72
C PHE A 95 8.00 20.24 -3.09
N ALA A 96 7.57 19.21 -2.40
CA ALA A 96 6.23 18.66 -2.60
C ALA A 96 5.70 18.06 -1.31
N THR A 97 4.40 18.01 -1.19
CA THR A 97 3.72 17.25 -0.16
C THR A 97 3.19 15.95 -0.75
N TYR A 98 3.52 14.83 -0.11
CA TYR A 98 2.88 13.54 -0.34
C TYR A 98 1.88 13.29 0.78
N ARG A 99 0.66 12.93 0.43
CA ARG A 99 -0.38 12.57 1.41
C ARG A 99 -0.86 11.15 1.18
N LEU A 100 -0.92 10.40 2.28
CA LEU A 100 -1.47 9.06 2.33
C LEU A 100 -2.42 8.94 3.51
N VAL A 101 -3.63 8.47 3.27
CA VAL A 101 -4.59 8.13 4.30
C VAL A 101 -4.50 6.63 4.59
N MET A 102 -4.32 6.27 5.85
CA MET A 102 -4.28 4.88 6.28
C MET A 102 -5.53 4.55 7.08
N LEU A 103 -6.28 3.56 6.61
CA LEU A 103 -7.40 2.99 7.36
C LEU A 103 -6.85 1.85 8.21
N LEU A 104 -6.82 2.04 9.52
CA LEU A 104 -6.21 1.12 10.47
C LEU A 104 -7.24 0.16 11.08
N PRO A 105 -6.80 -1.01 11.60
CA PRO A 105 -7.66 -1.87 12.40
C PRO A 105 -8.19 -1.16 13.65
N ASP A 106 -9.40 -1.53 14.11
CA ASP A 106 -10.03 -0.93 15.30
C ASP A 106 -9.20 -1.08 16.59
N LYS A 107 -8.37 -2.12 16.66
CA LYS A 107 -7.51 -2.41 17.81
C LYS A 107 -6.05 -2.39 17.39
N VAL A 108 -5.47 -1.23 17.46
CA VAL A 108 -4.04 -1.03 17.28
C VAL A 108 -3.50 -0.33 18.53
N ASP A 109 -2.63 -1.03 19.26
CA ASP A 109 -2.09 -0.51 20.51
C ASP A 109 -1.02 0.56 20.27
N GLU A 110 -0.12 0.30 19.30
CA GLU A 110 1.00 1.19 18.99
C GLU A 110 1.46 0.96 17.55
N ILE A 111 1.73 2.05 16.81
CA ILE A 111 2.25 2.02 15.44
C ILE A 111 3.52 2.85 15.39
N ALA A 112 4.55 2.30 14.75
CA ALA A 112 5.78 3.00 14.44
C ALA A 112 5.99 3.05 12.93
N PHE A 113 6.56 4.16 12.45
CA PHE A 113 6.99 4.33 11.07
C PHE A 113 8.51 4.23 10.99
N SER A 114 9.01 3.47 10.02
CA SER A 114 10.41 3.46 9.64
C SER A 114 10.53 4.10 8.26
N ILE A 115 11.37 5.12 8.16
CA ILE A 115 11.69 5.77 6.89
C ILE A 115 13.14 5.43 6.60
N GLU A 116 13.36 4.63 5.58
CA GLU A 116 14.68 4.38 5.03
C GLU A 116 15.04 5.54 4.11
N ASP A 117 16.29 5.92 4.08
CA ASP A 117 16.94 7.03 3.36
C ASP A 117 16.07 7.76 2.31
N VAL A 118 15.69 8.98 2.63
CA VAL A 118 15.08 9.91 1.67
C VAL A 118 16.20 10.59 0.90
N PHE A 119 16.56 10.04 -0.24
CA PHE A 119 17.47 10.72 -1.17
C PHE A 119 16.71 11.84 -1.89
N SER A 120 17.14 13.05 -1.68
CA SER A 120 16.72 14.25 -2.39
C SER A 120 17.65 14.55 -3.58
#